data_58d19314b40cd0f18c7fff8125ddd13e
#
_entry.id   58d19314b40cd0f18c7fff8125ddd13e
#
_cell.length_a   1.000
_cell.length_b   1.000
_cell.length_c   1.000
_cell.angle_alpha   90.00
_cell.angle_beta   90.00
_cell.angle_gamma   90.00
#
_symmetry.space_group_name_H-M   'P 1'
#
loop_
_entity.id
_entity.type
_entity.pdbx_description
1 polymer ?
#
loop_
_entity_poly.entity_id
_entity_poly.type
_entity_poly.pdbx_seq_one_letter_code
_entity_poly.pdbx_strand_id
1 'polypeptide(L)'
;MPRVKRGVTARARHKKVLALAKGFRGRRKNVFRIAKEAVMRAGQYAYRDRRTKKRVFRQLWIARINAATRGLGVTYSKFMAGLKKAQIDIDRKVLADLAVNDPAAFGSIVEKVKAQLA
;
A
#
# COMPACT_ATOMS: atom_id res chain seq x y z
N MET A 1 -36.35 11.58 -42.40
CA MET A 1 -35.78 11.78 -41.07
C MET A 1 -34.72 10.75 -40.80
N PRO A 2 -33.47 11.18 -40.55
CA PRO A 2 -32.42 10.24 -40.18
C PRO A 2 -32.75 9.60 -38.85
N ARG A 3 -32.50 8.31 -38.76
CA ARG A 3 -32.76 7.54 -37.55
C ARG A 3 -31.44 7.27 -36.85
N VAL A 4 -31.27 7.77 -35.64
CA VAL A 4 -30.06 7.54 -34.85
C VAL A 4 -30.30 6.35 -33.93
N LYS A 5 -29.60 5.25 -34.21
CA LYS A 5 -29.77 4.03 -33.43
C LYS A 5 -28.78 3.93 -32.23
N ARG A 6 -27.57 4.46 -32.36
CA ARG A 6 -26.52 4.29 -31.37
C ARG A 6 -25.85 5.58 -30.90
N GLY A 7 -26.37 6.74 -31.30
CA GLY A 7 -25.76 8.02 -30.94
C GLY A 7 -25.68 8.23 -29.43
N VAL A 8 -26.78 7.99 -28.74
CA VAL A 8 -26.87 8.16 -27.30
C VAL A 8 -26.02 7.13 -26.54
N THR A 9 -26.11 5.86 -26.96
CA THR A 9 -25.39 4.77 -26.31
C THR A 9 -23.89 4.91 -26.47
N ALA A 10 -23.42 5.28 -27.67
CA ALA A 10 -21.99 5.47 -27.93
C ALA A 10 -21.44 6.62 -27.09
N ARG A 11 -22.18 7.73 -27.02
CA ARG A 11 -21.77 8.89 -26.23
C ARG A 11 -21.69 8.56 -24.74
N ALA A 12 -22.65 7.78 -24.24
CA ALA A 12 -22.66 7.33 -22.84
C ALA A 12 -21.43 6.49 -22.52
N ARG A 13 -21.05 5.58 -23.42
CA ARG A 13 -19.84 4.76 -23.27
C ARG A 13 -18.57 5.62 -23.24
N HIS A 14 -18.49 6.59 -24.14
CA HIS A 14 -17.35 7.51 -24.20
C HIS A 14 -17.24 8.34 -22.92
N LYS A 15 -18.36 8.87 -22.44
CA LYS A 15 -18.39 9.65 -21.20
C LYS A 15 -17.95 8.81 -19.99
N LYS A 16 -18.33 7.54 -19.96
CA LYS A 16 -17.95 6.64 -18.89
C LYS A 16 -16.43 6.48 -18.83
N VAL A 17 -15.78 6.25 -19.97
CA VAL A 17 -14.33 6.13 -20.05
C VAL A 17 -13.65 7.45 -19.68
N LEU A 18 -14.16 8.57 -20.19
CA LEU A 18 -13.59 9.88 -19.87
C LEU A 18 -13.72 10.25 -18.40
N ALA A 19 -14.80 9.80 -17.75
CA ALA A 19 -14.98 10.01 -16.32
C ALA A 19 -13.87 9.30 -15.53
N LEU A 20 -13.47 8.10 -15.96
CA LEU A 20 -12.37 7.35 -15.34
C LEU A 20 -11.01 8.01 -15.60
N ALA A 21 -10.91 8.82 -16.67
CA ALA A 21 -9.66 9.49 -17.04
C ALA A 21 -9.53 10.90 -16.47
N LYS A 22 -10.46 11.35 -15.63
CA LYS A 22 -10.38 12.68 -15.01
C LYS A 22 -9.07 12.82 -14.23
N GLY A 23 -8.43 13.98 -14.41
CA GLY A 23 -7.17 14.27 -13.73
C GLY A 23 -5.94 13.77 -14.46
N PHE A 24 -6.10 13.05 -15.57
CA PHE A 24 -4.97 12.61 -16.37
C PHE A 24 -4.35 13.80 -17.11
N ARG A 25 -3.06 13.67 -17.41
CA ARG A 25 -2.31 14.77 -18.01
C ARG A 25 -2.62 14.95 -19.50
N GLY A 26 -2.70 16.21 -19.91
CA GLY A 26 -2.84 16.58 -21.30
C GLY A 26 -4.11 16.04 -21.93
N ARG A 27 -3.98 15.56 -23.13
CA ARG A 27 -5.13 15.06 -23.90
C ARG A 27 -5.66 13.72 -23.39
N ARG A 28 -4.95 13.04 -22.52
CA ARG A 28 -5.39 11.76 -21.95
C ARG A 28 -6.66 11.90 -21.10
N LYS A 29 -6.95 13.10 -20.63
CA LYS A 29 -8.15 13.34 -19.82
C LYS A 29 -9.40 13.64 -20.65
N ASN A 30 -9.26 14.11 -21.90
CA ASN A 30 -10.39 14.62 -22.67
C ASN A 30 -10.51 14.11 -24.11
N VAL A 31 -9.51 13.45 -24.66
CA VAL A 31 -9.57 12.84 -26.00
C VAL A 31 -9.82 11.34 -25.84
N PHE A 32 -10.98 10.88 -26.34
CA PHE A 32 -11.45 9.51 -26.07
C PHE A 32 -10.43 8.44 -26.46
N ARG A 33 -9.85 8.53 -27.67
CA ARG A 33 -8.88 7.50 -28.13
C ARG A 33 -7.72 7.34 -27.16
N ILE A 34 -7.13 8.46 -26.78
CA ILE A 34 -5.99 8.48 -25.87
C ILE A 34 -6.42 8.14 -24.46
N ALA A 35 -7.58 8.66 -24.03
CA ALA A 35 -8.13 8.39 -22.71
C ALA A 35 -8.43 6.90 -22.53
N LYS A 36 -8.96 6.24 -23.56
CA LYS A 36 -9.25 4.79 -23.50
C LYS A 36 -7.98 4.00 -23.26
N GLU A 37 -6.91 4.29 -23.98
CA GLU A 37 -5.62 3.62 -23.80
C GLU A 37 -5.04 3.88 -22.41
N ALA A 38 -5.13 5.14 -21.95
CA ALA A 38 -4.65 5.52 -20.63
C ALA A 38 -5.40 4.79 -19.52
N VAL A 39 -6.73 4.67 -19.65
CA VAL A 39 -7.56 3.95 -18.68
C VAL A 39 -7.22 2.45 -18.66
N MET A 40 -6.98 1.87 -19.84
CA MET A 40 -6.54 0.47 -19.92
C MET A 40 -5.23 0.24 -19.17
N ARG A 41 -4.25 1.14 -19.37
CA ARG A 41 -2.97 1.05 -18.67
C ARG A 41 -3.13 1.27 -17.17
N ALA A 42 -3.99 2.22 -16.80
CA ALA A 42 -4.30 2.45 -15.38
C ALA A 42 -4.87 1.19 -14.73
N GLY A 43 -5.76 0.49 -15.45
CA GLY A 43 -6.33 -0.77 -14.98
C GLY A 43 -5.29 -1.87 -14.83
N GLN A 44 -4.37 -1.98 -15.78
CA GLN A 44 -3.26 -2.94 -15.72
C GLN A 44 -2.34 -2.66 -14.55
N TYR A 45 -2.01 -1.37 -14.34
CA TYR A 45 -1.18 -0.97 -13.20
C TYR A 45 -1.89 -1.22 -11.89
N ALA A 46 -3.19 -0.95 -11.80
CA ALA A 46 -3.97 -1.22 -10.61
C ALA A 46 -3.96 -2.71 -10.26
N TYR A 47 -4.14 -3.58 -11.26
CA TYR A 47 -4.10 -5.03 -11.07
C TYR A 47 -2.74 -5.46 -10.55
N ARG A 48 -1.67 -5.03 -11.22
CA ARG A 48 -0.30 -5.36 -10.83
C ARG A 48 0.02 -4.86 -9.43
N ASP A 49 -0.34 -3.59 -9.15
CA ASP A 49 0.08 -2.92 -7.93
C ASP A 49 -0.73 -3.36 -6.71
N ARG A 50 -1.94 -3.88 -6.90
CA ARG A 50 -2.64 -4.53 -5.79
C ARG A 50 -1.87 -5.73 -5.25
N ARG A 51 -1.10 -6.40 -6.09
CA ARG A 51 -0.25 -7.50 -5.68
C ARG A 51 1.06 -7.04 -5.05
N THR A 52 1.63 -5.96 -5.58
CA THR A 52 2.85 -5.39 -5.00
C THR A 52 2.59 -4.61 -3.73
N LYS A 53 1.36 -4.14 -3.51
CA LYS A 53 0.97 -3.37 -2.32
C LYS A 53 1.35 -4.09 -1.03
N LYS A 54 1.13 -5.39 -0.98
CA LYS A 54 1.46 -6.20 0.20
C LYS A 54 2.95 -6.15 0.51
N ARG A 55 3.80 -6.28 -0.50
CA ARG A 55 5.25 -6.22 -0.35
C ARG A 55 5.71 -4.84 0.10
N VAL A 56 5.14 -3.81 -0.50
CA VAL A 56 5.50 -2.42 -0.19
C VAL A 56 5.17 -2.08 1.25
N PHE A 57 3.98 -2.45 1.71
CA PHE A 57 3.60 -2.20 3.10
C PHE A 57 4.44 -3.01 4.07
N ARG A 58 4.76 -4.25 3.73
CA ARG A 58 5.65 -5.04 4.59
C ARG A 58 7.03 -4.40 4.72
N GLN A 59 7.58 -3.87 3.64
CA GLN A 59 8.85 -3.13 3.69
C GLN A 59 8.75 -1.91 4.59
N LEU A 60 7.64 -1.19 4.50
CA LEU A 60 7.38 -0.02 5.35
C LEU A 60 7.32 -0.42 6.83
N TRP A 61 6.60 -1.49 7.14
CA TRP A 61 6.51 -1.98 8.53
C TRP A 61 7.88 -2.38 9.07
N ILE A 62 8.64 -3.10 8.27
CA ILE A 62 10.00 -3.50 8.66
C ILE A 62 10.89 -2.28 8.91
N ALA A 63 10.80 -1.27 8.03
CA ALA A 63 11.59 -0.04 8.18
C ALA A 63 11.23 0.69 9.47
N ARG A 64 9.95 0.81 9.77
CA ARG A 64 9.47 1.47 10.99
C ARG A 64 9.89 0.72 12.25
N ILE A 65 9.74 -0.60 12.25
CA ILE A 65 10.15 -1.44 13.37
C ILE A 65 11.66 -1.32 13.58
N ASN A 66 12.44 -1.41 12.50
CA ASN A 66 13.89 -1.32 12.55
C ASN A 66 14.37 0.02 13.13
N ALA A 67 13.75 1.12 12.67
CA ALA A 67 14.08 2.45 13.18
C ALA A 67 13.82 2.54 14.69
N ALA A 68 12.69 2.02 15.14
CA ALA A 68 12.32 2.07 16.55
C ALA A 68 13.20 1.17 17.40
N THR A 69 13.51 -0.05 16.95
CA THR A 69 14.36 -0.98 17.71
C THR A 69 15.80 -0.51 17.78
N ARG A 70 16.32 0.10 16.70
CA ARG A 70 17.67 0.64 16.71
C ARG A 70 17.81 1.79 17.69
N GLY A 71 16.78 2.60 17.83
CA GLY A 71 16.72 3.66 18.83
C GLY A 71 16.81 3.10 20.26
N LEU A 72 16.41 1.84 20.46
CA LEU A 72 16.44 1.16 21.74
C LEU A 72 17.62 0.18 21.87
N GLY A 73 18.53 0.20 20.90
CA GLY A 73 19.75 -0.58 20.95
C GLY A 73 19.68 -2.01 20.43
N VAL A 74 18.63 -2.35 19.68
CA VAL A 74 18.43 -3.71 19.14
C VAL A 74 18.29 -3.62 17.63
N THR A 75 18.92 -4.55 16.90
CA THR A 75 18.73 -4.65 15.45
C THR A 75 17.43 -5.39 15.14
N TYR A 76 16.88 -5.16 13.93
CA TYR A 76 15.64 -5.80 13.52
C TYR A 76 15.72 -7.34 13.59
N SER A 77 16.82 -7.90 13.09
CA SER A 77 17.00 -9.37 13.07
C SER A 77 16.98 -9.96 14.47
N LYS A 78 17.70 -9.33 15.40
CA LYS A 78 17.73 -9.76 16.78
C LYS A 78 16.36 -9.60 17.45
N PHE A 79 15.68 -8.51 17.15
CA PHE A 79 14.34 -8.26 17.68
C PHE A 79 13.36 -9.35 17.25
N MET A 80 13.37 -9.73 15.97
CA MET A 80 12.47 -10.76 15.46
C MET A 80 12.82 -12.13 16.03
N ALA A 81 14.09 -12.43 16.18
CA ALA A 81 14.54 -13.67 16.81
C ALA A 81 14.08 -13.73 18.27
N GLY A 82 14.19 -12.61 18.97
CA GLY A 82 13.77 -12.52 20.37
C GLY A 82 12.26 -12.66 20.55
N LEU A 83 11.48 -12.13 19.63
CA LEU A 83 10.02 -12.31 19.64
C LEU A 83 9.64 -13.77 19.54
N LYS A 84 10.33 -14.53 18.68
CA LYS A 84 10.12 -15.98 18.56
C LYS A 84 10.45 -16.71 19.82
N LYS A 85 11.59 -16.37 20.42
CA LYS A 85 12.01 -16.99 21.69
C LYS A 85 11.06 -16.70 22.83
N ALA A 86 10.51 -15.48 22.86
CA ALA A 86 9.57 -15.07 23.89
C ALA A 86 8.15 -15.57 23.61
N GLN A 87 7.94 -16.21 22.46
CA GLN A 87 6.63 -16.71 22.02
C GLN A 87 5.58 -15.59 21.95
N ILE A 88 6.01 -14.41 21.54
CA ILE A 88 5.13 -13.26 21.31
C ILE A 88 4.65 -13.32 19.86
N ASP A 89 3.35 -13.50 19.66
CA ASP A 89 2.76 -13.65 18.34
C ASP A 89 2.04 -12.36 17.95
N ILE A 90 2.82 -11.36 17.54
CA ILE A 90 2.32 -10.07 17.05
C ILE A 90 2.91 -9.86 15.66
N ASP A 91 2.04 -9.53 14.68
CA ASP A 91 2.50 -9.35 13.30
C ASP A 91 3.20 -7.99 13.13
N ARG A 92 3.87 -7.84 11.99
CA ARG A 92 4.67 -6.65 11.68
C ARG A 92 3.83 -5.40 11.55
N LYS A 93 2.61 -5.53 11.06
CA LYS A 93 1.69 -4.40 10.92
C LYS A 93 1.38 -3.78 12.27
N VAL A 94 1.01 -4.61 13.25
CA VAL A 94 0.68 -4.16 14.59
C VAL A 94 1.90 -3.60 15.29
N LEU A 95 3.06 -4.26 15.15
CA LEU A 95 4.31 -3.79 15.75
C LEU A 95 4.72 -2.42 15.21
N ALA A 96 4.59 -2.21 13.91
CA ALA A 96 4.90 -0.92 13.30
C ALA A 96 3.95 0.17 13.78
N ASP A 97 2.69 -0.15 13.94
CA ASP A 97 1.69 0.77 14.47
C ASP A 97 2.00 1.19 15.91
N LEU A 98 2.35 0.22 16.75
CA LEU A 98 2.75 0.48 18.14
C LEU A 98 4.03 1.34 18.21
N ALA A 99 4.97 1.08 17.32
CA ALA A 99 6.22 1.82 17.30
C ALA A 99 6.01 3.32 17.03
N VAL A 100 5.02 3.66 16.23
CA VAL A 100 4.72 5.06 15.88
C VAL A 100 3.73 5.68 16.84
N ASN A 101 2.64 4.99 17.14
CA ASN A 101 1.49 5.56 17.85
C ASN A 101 1.51 5.31 19.35
N ASP A 102 2.22 4.25 19.81
CA ASP A 102 2.32 3.92 21.21
C ASP A 102 3.74 3.44 21.55
N PRO A 103 4.72 4.36 21.58
CA PRO A 103 6.10 3.98 21.83
C PRO A 103 6.32 3.30 23.18
N ALA A 104 5.52 3.63 24.19
CA ALA A 104 5.63 3.02 25.53
C ALA A 104 5.32 1.52 25.49
N ALA A 105 4.23 1.13 24.80
CA ALA A 105 3.87 -0.27 24.64
C ALA A 105 4.91 -1.01 23.82
N PHE A 106 5.43 -0.39 22.76
CA PHE A 106 6.49 -0.96 21.94
C PHE A 106 7.77 -1.15 22.77
N GLY A 107 8.11 -0.17 23.57
CA GLY A 107 9.28 -0.25 24.47
C GLY A 107 9.17 -1.42 25.44
N SER A 108 7.98 -1.67 25.98
CA SER A 108 7.73 -2.81 26.87
C SER A 108 8.01 -4.14 26.16
N ILE A 109 7.58 -4.25 24.90
CA ILE A 109 7.84 -5.45 24.09
C ILE A 109 9.35 -5.62 23.86
N VAL A 110 10.05 -4.54 23.55
CA VAL A 110 11.50 -4.56 23.32
C VAL A 110 12.23 -5.00 24.59
N GLU A 111 11.81 -4.55 25.76
CA GLU A 111 12.39 -4.96 27.03
C GLU A 111 12.26 -6.47 27.24
N LYS A 112 11.09 -7.02 26.95
CA LYS A 112 10.87 -8.48 27.05
C LYS A 112 11.76 -9.24 26.08
N VAL A 113 11.95 -8.71 24.87
CA VAL A 113 12.81 -9.30 23.85
C VAL A 113 14.28 -9.28 24.31
N LYS A 114 14.73 -8.15 24.86
CA LYS A 114 16.10 -8.03 25.39
C LYS A 114 16.37 -9.05 26.48
N ALA A 115 15.40 -9.28 27.35
CA ALA A 115 15.50 -10.27 28.40
C ALA A 115 15.69 -11.68 27.83
N GLN A 116 15.06 -11.99 26.71
CA GLN A 116 15.20 -13.30 26.05
C GLN A 116 16.53 -13.43 25.31
N LEU A 117 17.14 -12.33 24.89
CA LEU A 117 18.39 -12.33 24.15
C LEU A 117 19.61 -12.37 25.09
N ALA A 118 19.42 -12.03 26.32
CA ALA A 118 20.48 -12.00 27.32
C ALA A 118 20.94 -13.41 27.77
#